data_10fbbb7fbf70c38028c24689c6cfb0a3
#
_entry.id   10fbbb7fbf70c38028c24689c6cfb0a3
#
_cell.length_a   1.000
_cell.length_b   1.000
_cell.length_c   1.000
_cell.angle_alpha   90.00
_cell.angle_beta   90.00
_cell.angle_gamma   90.00
#
_symmetry.space_group_name_H-M   'P 1'
#
loop_
_entity.id
_entity.type
_entity.pdbx_description
1 polymer ?
#
loop_
_entity_poly.entity_id
_entity_poly.type
_entity_poly.pdbx_seq_one_letter_code
_entity_poly.pdbx_strand_id
1 'polypeptide(L)'
;MMKGGMGNLMKQAQEMQEKMQKAQEEVAKAEVQGEAGAGMIKVTMNGRHDVIKVDIDPSVMEEDKELLEDLLAAAVNDAVRKVEASSKQLMEEATAGLNLPPGFKMPF
;
A
#
# COMPACT_ATOMS: atom_id res chain seq x y z
N MET A 1 10.70 -35.83 22.36
CA MET A 1 11.81 -34.93 22.49
C MET A 1 11.45 -33.53 22.34
N MET A 2 11.50 -32.86 23.45
CA MET A 2 11.03 -31.49 23.51
C MET A 2 11.93 -30.49 22.77
N LYS A 3 13.21 -30.80 22.68
CA LYS A 3 14.15 -29.92 21.97
C LYS A 3 13.82 -29.73 20.50
N GLY A 4 13.45 -30.81 19.81
CA GLY A 4 13.10 -30.71 18.39
C GLY A 4 11.84 -29.89 18.14
N GLY A 5 10.83 -30.08 19.00
CA GLY A 5 9.57 -29.37 18.87
C GLY A 5 9.73 -27.86 19.12
N MET A 6 10.48 -27.50 20.15
CA MET A 6 10.70 -26.09 20.48
C MET A 6 11.55 -25.39 19.42
N GLY A 7 12.57 -26.05 18.92
CA GLY A 7 13.39 -25.50 17.86
C GLY A 7 12.62 -25.24 16.60
N ASN A 8 11.70 -26.14 16.24
CA ASN A 8 10.85 -25.96 15.06
C ASN A 8 9.87 -24.82 15.25
N LEU A 9 9.29 -24.72 16.43
CA LEU A 9 8.36 -23.62 16.73
C LEU A 9 9.04 -22.26 16.65
N MET A 10 10.26 -22.17 17.20
CA MET A 10 11.01 -20.92 17.15
C MET A 10 11.42 -20.59 15.72
N LYS A 11 11.80 -21.58 14.95
CA LYS A 11 12.15 -21.38 13.55
C LYS A 11 10.96 -20.92 12.74
N GLN A 12 9.79 -21.52 12.96
CA GLN A 12 8.56 -21.12 12.29
C GLN A 12 8.17 -19.70 12.67
N ALA A 13 8.33 -19.34 13.94
CA ALA A 13 8.03 -17.98 14.39
C ALA A 13 8.95 -16.97 13.73
N GLN A 14 10.24 -17.28 13.60
CA GLN A 14 11.20 -16.43 12.92
C GLN A 14 10.89 -16.28 11.44
N GLU A 15 10.55 -17.37 10.77
CA GLU A 15 10.18 -17.36 9.36
C GLU A 15 8.92 -16.50 9.12
N MET A 16 7.94 -16.65 10.00
CA MET A 16 6.73 -15.85 9.94
C MET A 16 7.03 -14.37 10.11
N GLN A 17 7.87 -14.04 11.09
CA GLN A 17 8.27 -12.68 11.37
C GLN A 17 9.01 -12.08 10.17
N GLU A 18 9.91 -12.84 9.54
CA GLU A 18 10.61 -12.39 8.36
C GLU A 18 9.66 -12.16 7.19
N LYS A 19 8.69 -13.05 6.98
CA LYS A 19 7.70 -12.89 5.92
C LYS A 19 6.84 -11.67 6.14
N MET A 20 6.42 -11.42 7.38
CA MET A 20 5.64 -10.23 7.70
C MET A 20 6.44 -8.96 7.49
N GLN A 21 7.71 -8.98 7.88
CA GLN A 21 8.59 -7.84 7.69
C GLN A 21 8.80 -7.53 6.22
N LYS A 22 9.02 -8.56 5.40
CA LYS A 22 9.14 -8.40 3.95
C LYS A 22 7.86 -7.87 3.33
N ALA A 23 6.71 -8.38 3.78
CA ALA A 23 5.43 -7.91 3.29
C ALA A 23 5.24 -6.43 3.60
N GLN A 24 5.60 -6.00 4.80
CA GLN A 24 5.52 -4.59 5.18
C GLN A 24 6.46 -3.72 4.34
N GLU A 25 7.66 -4.21 4.03
CA GLU A 25 8.60 -3.50 3.17
C GLU A 25 8.05 -3.38 1.75
N GLU A 26 7.46 -4.43 1.23
CA GLU A 26 6.84 -4.41 -0.10
C GLU A 26 5.68 -3.43 -0.15
N VAL A 27 4.85 -3.42 0.89
CA VAL A 27 3.75 -2.47 1.00
C VAL A 27 4.27 -1.04 1.00
N ALA A 28 5.32 -0.78 1.79
CA ALA A 28 5.89 0.56 1.89
C ALA A 28 6.50 1.05 0.58
N LYS A 29 7.05 0.14 -0.22
CA LYS A 29 7.69 0.48 -1.49
C LYS A 29 6.73 0.47 -2.68
N ALA A 30 5.58 -0.16 -2.54
CA ALA A 30 4.62 -0.24 -3.63
C ALA A 30 4.12 1.15 -4.00
N GLU A 31 4.13 1.46 -5.30
CA GLU A 31 3.70 2.74 -5.79
C GLU A 31 2.38 2.61 -6.54
N VAL A 32 1.51 3.57 -6.35
CA VAL A 32 0.25 3.67 -7.07
C VAL A 32 0.17 5.05 -7.72
N GLN A 33 -0.69 5.16 -8.71
CA GLN A 33 -0.94 6.42 -9.40
C GLN A 33 -2.39 6.83 -9.20
N GLY A 34 -2.61 7.96 -8.52
CA GLY A 34 -3.91 8.58 -8.43
C GLY A 34 -4.10 9.53 -9.58
N GLU A 35 -5.31 9.69 -10.06
CA GLU A 35 -5.61 10.52 -11.22
C GLU A 35 -6.85 11.37 -10.99
N ALA A 36 -6.87 12.52 -11.65
CA ALA A 36 -8.05 13.39 -11.69
C ALA A 36 -8.09 14.10 -13.04
N GLY A 37 -9.28 14.58 -13.43
CA GLY A 37 -9.44 15.29 -14.68
C GLY A 37 -9.13 14.45 -15.91
N ALA A 38 -9.59 13.20 -15.93
CA ALA A 38 -9.34 12.26 -17.03
C ALA A 38 -7.85 12.04 -17.29
N GLY A 39 -7.07 12.01 -16.22
CA GLY A 39 -5.63 11.76 -16.31
C GLY A 39 -4.77 12.99 -16.51
N MET A 40 -5.36 14.19 -16.50
CA MET A 40 -4.60 15.41 -16.62
C MET A 40 -3.72 15.70 -15.42
N ILE A 41 -4.09 15.19 -14.26
CA ILE A 41 -3.25 15.25 -13.06
C ILE A 41 -3.06 13.83 -12.58
N LYS A 42 -1.80 13.46 -12.36
CA LYS A 42 -1.41 12.15 -11.84
C LYS A 42 -0.50 12.35 -10.65
N VAL A 43 -0.81 11.64 -9.57
CA VAL A 43 -0.02 11.67 -8.34
C VAL A 43 0.50 10.26 -8.07
N THR A 44 1.81 10.11 -7.99
CA THR A 44 2.44 8.84 -7.62
C THR A 44 2.66 8.84 -6.11
N MET A 45 2.17 7.81 -5.43
CA MET A 45 2.23 7.69 -3.99
C MET A 45 2.73 6.30 -3.60
N ASN A 46 3.55 6.21 -2.56
CA ASN A 46 4.00 4.90 -2.06
C ASN A 46 3.11 4.41 -0.92
N GLY A 47 3.41 3.22 -0.40
CA GLY A 47 2.62 2.61 0.67
C GLY A 47 2.70 3.34 2.01
N ARG A 48 3.59 4.29 2.15
CA ARG A 48 3.68 5.16 3.33
C ARG A 48 2.86 6.43 3.19
N HIS A 49 2.13 6.54 2.10
CA HIS A 49 1.36 7.73 1.74
C HIS A 49 2.24 8.95 1.45
N ASP A 50 3.48 8.70 1.04
CA ASP A 50 4.34 9.79 0.56
C ASP A 50 4.04 10.05 -0.90
N VAL A 51 3.88 11.31 -1.26
CA VAL A 51 3.78 11.72 -2.65
C VAL A 51 5.18 11.75 -3.24
N ILE A 52 5.42 10.88 -4.21
CA ILE A 52 6.73 10.75 -4.87
C ILE A 52 6.84 11.71 -6.03
N LYS A 53 5.76 11.87 -6.78
CA LYS A 53 5.76 12.66 -8.00
C LYS A 53 4.37 13.18 -8.30
N VAL A 54 4.32 14.36 -8.89
CA VAL A 54 3.07 14.95 -9.38
C VAL A 54 3.30 15.32 -10.84
N ASP A 55 2.44 14.80 -11.72
CA ASP A 55 2.43 15.13 -13.13
C ASP A 55 1.20 15.96 -13.44
N ILE A 56 1.40 17.14 -14.01
CA ILE A 56 0.31 18.04 -14.37
C ILE A 56 0.38 18.32 -15.87
N ASP A 57 -0.70 18.02 -16.58
CA ASP A 57 -0.79 18.34 -18.00
C ASP A 57 -0.71 19.85 -18.18
N PRO A 58 0.10 20.35 -19.12
CA PRO A 58 0.22 21.80 -19.32
C PRO A 58 -1.10 22.52 -19.57
N SER A 59 -2.07 21.86 -20.16
CA SER A 59 -3.38 22.48 -20.43
C SER A 59 -4.11 22.89 -19.15
N VAL A 60 -3.87 22.19 -18.05
CA VAL A 60 -4.49 22.52 -16.76
C VAL A 60 -3.93 23.82 -16.20
N MET A 61 -2.67 24.12 -16.51
CA MET A 61 -2.03 25.36 -16.06
C MET A 61 -2.63 26.62 -16.68
N GLU A 62 -3.32 26.44 -17.81
CA GLU A 62 -4.01 27.56 -18.48
C GLU A 62 -5.40 27.79 -17.88
N GLU A 63 -5.86 26.86 -17.07
CA GLU A 63 -7.15 26.96 -16.43
C GLU A 63 -7.07 27.77 -15.14
N ASP A 64 -8.25 27.95 -14.54
CA ASP A 64 -8.41 28.61 -13.28
C ASP A 64 -7.60 27.90 -12.18
N LYS A 65 -6.96 28.67 -11.32
CA LYS A 65 -6.20 28.15 -10.19
C LYS A 65 -7.04 27.26 -9.27
N GLU A 66 -8.29 27.64 -9.06
CA GLU A 66 -9.21 26.87 -8.22
C GLU A 66 -9.46 25.49 -8.80
N LEU A 67 -9.60 25.37 -10.11
CA LEU A 67 -9.75 24.09 -10.77
C LEU A 67 -8.52 23.22 -10.57
N LEU A 68 -7.33 23.79 -10.71
CA LEU A 68 -6.08 23.06 -10.48
C LEU A 68 -6.00 22.55 -9.04
N GLU A 69 -6.35 23.40 -8.09
CA GLU A 69 -6.34 23.01 -6.67
C GLU A 69 -7.30 21.84 -6.40
N ASP A 70 -8.51 21.91 -6.94
CA ASP A 70 -9.52 20.87 -6.78
C ASP A 70 -9.10 19.56 -7.43
N LEU A 71 -8.55 19.63 -8.63
CA LEU A 71 -8.08 18.42 -9.33
C LEU A 71 -6.91 17.78 -8.61
N LEU A 72 -5.99 18.60 -8.07
CA LEU A 72 -4.86 18.07 -7.32
C LEU A 72 -5.32 17.35 -6.06
N ALA A 73 -6.26 17.94 -5.33
CA ALA A 73 -6.83 17.31 -4.14
C ALA A 73 -7.51 15.99 -4.50
N ALA A 74 -8.26 15.95 -5.59
CA ALA A 74 -8.92 14.74 -6.05
C ALA A 74 -7.91 13.66 -6.42
N ALA A 75 -6.83 14.02 -7.11
CA ALA A 75 -5.79 13.06 -7.50
C ALA A 75 -5.06 12.47 -6.28
N VAL A 76 -4.75 13.31 -5.29
CA VAL A 76 -4.14 12.85 -4.04
C VAL A 76 -5.06 11.89 -3.31
N ASN A 77 -6.33 12.23 -3.19
CA ASN A 77 -7.31 11.37 -2.53
C ASN A 77 -7.48 10.03 -3.26
N ASP A 78 -7.47 10.07 -4.58
CA ASP A 78 -7.53 8.85 -5.39
C ASP A 78 -6.31 7.96 -5.12
N ALA A 79 -5.12 8.58 -5.04
CA ALA A 79 -3.89 7.86 -4.72
C ALA A 79 -3.97 7.22 -3.33
N VAL A 80 -4.49 7.94 -2.33
CA VAL A 80 -4.65 7.42 -0.97
C VAL A 80 -5.52 6.18 -0.97
N ARG A 81 -6.66 6.23 -1.67
CA ARG A 81 -7.56 5.07 -1.75
C ARG A 81 -6.89 3.87 -2.43
N LYS A 82 -6.11 4.12 -3.46
CA LYS A 82 -5.39 3.06 -4.17
C LYS A 82 -4.29 2.46 -3.31
N VAL A 83 -3.58 3.28 -2.53
CA VAL A 83 -2.59 2.77 -1.57
C VAL A 83 -3.26 1.88 -0.55
N GLU A 84 -4.37 2.31 0.01
CA GLU A 84 -5.09 1.52 1.01
C GLU A 84 -5.55 0.18 0.44
N ALA A 85 -6.11 0.18 -0.78
CA ALA A 85 -6.54 -1.04 -1.45
C ALA A 85 -5.36 -1.96 -1.77
N SER A 86 -4.26 -1.40 -2.27
CA SER A 86 -3.06 -2.15 -2.60
C SER A 86 -2.42 -2.75 -1.35
N SER A 87 -2.33 -1.98 -0.28
CA SER A 87 -1.77 -2.44 0.99
C SER A 87 -2.57 -3.59 1.57
N LYS A 88 -3.90 -3.47 1.54
CA LYS A 88 -4.80 -4.51 2.02
C LYS A 88 -4.60 -5.79 1.22
N GLN A 89 -4.54 -5.68 -0.11
CA GLN A 89 -4.34 -6.83 -0.98
C GLN A 89 -3.00 -7.53 -0.72
N LEU A 90 -1.92 -6.75 -0.60
CA LEU A 90 -0.59 -7.31 -0.33
C LEU A 90 -0.55 -8.02 1.03
N MET A 91 -1.20 -7.45 2.04
CA MET A 91 -1.25 -8.09 3.36
C MET A 91 -2.10 -9.35 3.34
N GLU A 92 -3.20 -9.36 2.60
CA GLU A 92 -4.02 -10.55 2.44
C GLU A 92 -3.23 -11.67 1.74
N GLU A 93 -2.47 -11.35 0.72
CA GLU A 93 -1.61 -12.32 0.04
C GLU A 93 -0.53 -12.86 0.97
N ALA A 94 0.07 -11.99 1.77
CA ALA A 94 1.10 -12.40 2.73
C ALA A 94 0.56 -13.32 3.80
N THR A 95 -0.68 -13.11 4.25
CA THR A 95 -1.29 -13.91 5.30
C THR A 95 -1.99 -15.16 4.77
N ALA A 96 -2.30 -15.20 3.48
CA ALA A 96 -2.98 -16.35 2.87
C ALA A 96 -2.22 -17.66 3.04
N GLY A 97 -0.89 -17.60 3.07
CA GLY A 97 -0.05 -18.77 3.24
C GLY A 97 0.14 -19.21 4.69
N LEU A 98 -0.42 -18.49 5.65
CA LEU A 98 -0.21 -18.75 7.07
C LEU A 98 -1.24 -19.67 7.70
N ASN A 99 -2.26 -20.09 6.96
CA ASN A 99 -3.33 -20.98 7.45
C ASN A 99 -3.91 -20.49 8.77
N LEU A 100 -4.30 -19.23 8.82
CA LEU A 100 -4.87 -18.65 10.02
C LEU A 100 -6.19 -19.34 10.37
N PRO A 101 -6.46 -19.57 11.67
CA PRO A 101 -7.69 -20.23 12.07
C PRO A 101 -8.91 -19.39 11.72
N PRO A 102 -10.06 -20.06 11.47
CA PRO A 102 -11.31 -19.33 11.21
C PRO A 102 -11.62 -18.37 12.35
N GLY A 103 -12.03 -17.17 11.98
CA GLY A 103 -12.35 -16.14 12.96
C GLY A 103 -11.16 -15.36 13.48
N PHE A 104 -9.95 -15.69 13.05
CA PHE A 104 -8.76 -14.93 13.41
C PHE A 104 -8.81 -13.55 12.75
N LYS A 105 -8.66 -12.52 13.55
CA LYS A 105 -8.66 -11.15 13.04
C LYS A 105 -7.28 -10.53 13.22
N MET A 106 -6.73 -10.01 12.13
CA MET A 106 -5.48 -9.28 12.19
C MET A 106 -5.74 -7.88 12.75
N PRO A 107 -4.80 -7.34 13.55
CA PRO A 107 -4.98 -6.03 14.19
C PRO A 107 -4.76 -4.82 13.27
N PHE A 108 -5.14 -4.94 12.02
CA PHE A 108 -5.02 -3.82 11.07
C PHE A 108 -6.13 -3.80 10.04
#